data_11ceabb0aa481ff409069b33c17be51f
#
_entry.id   11ceabb0aa481ff409069b33c17be51f
#
_cell.length_a   1.000
_cell.length_b   1.000
_cell.length_c   1.000
_cell.angle_alpha   90.00
_cell.angle_beta   90.00
_cell.angle_gamma   90.00
#
_symmetry.space_group_name_H-M   'P 1'
#
loop_
_entity.id
_entity.type
_entity.pdbx_description
1 polymer ?
#
loop_
_entity_poly.entity_id
_entity_poly.type
_entity_poly.pdbx_seq_one_letter_code
_entity_poly.pdbx_strand_id
1 'polypeptide(L)'
;MSASADQSPATTVVAAAGIGLVAFLVGLVFVSLSVSLVGAVVPVPEGTPGRAALLMVAQYGGVLSVALLYLDVNDWSPSDLRLEWPDRRDLGWTVAGVVVLFATLAAATLVAEQLGLAVTEHSVSESAEDNPAVLLPMIPLSVLLTGPVEELLYRGVVQTRLKQAFSAAPAVAIAAAVFSVVHVPAYAAGGSLDASLLTTLAVLFVLGGVLGVLYEHTGNLFVPAVAHGVYNAVTFTTTYLELTGGL
;
A
#
# COMPACT_ATOMS: atom_id res chain seq x y z
N MET A 1 -6.25 34.06 -6.77
CA MET A 1 -6.67 33.90 -5.35
C MET A 1 -8.07 33.27 -5.39
N SER A 2 -8.13 31.96 -5.51
CA SER A 2 -9.39 31.22 -5.34
C SER A 2 -9.55 30.98 -3.83
N ALA A 3 -10.66 31.46 -3.26
CA ALA A 3 -11.01 31.24 -1.87
C ALA A 3 -11.09 29.73 -1.65
N SER A 4 -10.17 29.17 -0.88
CA SER A 4 -10.34 27.84 -0.30
C SER A 4 -11.59 27.93 0.57
N ALA A 5 -12.72 27.47 0.05
CA ALA A 5 -13.90 27.24 0.85
C ALA A 5 -13.43 26.39 2.04
N ASP A 6 -13.69 26.88 3.25
CA ASP A 6 -13.34 26.23 4.52
C ASP A 6 -14.04 24.86 4.54
N GLN A 7 -13.35 23.84 4.02
CA GLN A 7 -13.94 22.51 3.88
C GLN A 7 -14.08 21.92 5.28
N SER A 8 -15.30 21.51 5.60
CA SER A 8 -15.53 20.91 6.91
C SER A 8 -14.67 19.66 7.09
N PRO A 9 -14.23 19.34 8.32
CA PRO A 9 -13.49 18.11 8.59
C PRO A 9 -14.14 16.85 8.00
N ALA A 10 -15.47 16.78 8.02
CA ALA A 10 -16.21 15.65 7.47
C ALA A 10 -16.06 15.55 5.94
N THR A 11 -16.16 16.67 5.22
CA THR A 11 -15.97 16.68 3.76
C THR A 11 -14.54 16.30 3.37
N THR A 12 -13.54 16.69 4.16
CA THR A 12 -12.14 16.31 3.94
C THR A 12 -11.93 14.81 4.13
N VAL A 13 -12.53 14.19 5.16
CA VAL A 13 -12.49 12.73 5.37
C VAL A 13 -13.15 11.98 4.23
N VAL A 14 -14.34 12.40 3.81
CA VAL A 14 -15.08 11.78 2.69
C VAL A 14 -14.27 11.88 1.40
N ALA A 15 -13.66 13.03 1.12
CA ALA A 15 -12.80 13.21 -0.05
C ALA A 15 -11.56 12.30 0.01
N ALA A 16 -10.89 12.22 1.16
CA ALA A 16 -9.73 11.36 1.36
C ALA A 16 -10.06 9.86 1.15
N ALA A 17 -11.16 9.39 1.75
CA ALA A 17 -11.64 8.03 1.55
C ALA A 17 -12.06 7.78 0.08
N GLY A 18 -12.73 8.75 -0.53
CA GLY A 18 -13.11 8.70 -1.95
C GLY A 18 -11.92 8.57 -2.89
N ILE A 19 -10.83 9.31 -2.65
CA ILE A 19 -9.60 9.21 -3.44
C ILE A 19 -9.02 7.80 -3.37
N GLY A 20 -8.88 7.23 -2.16
CA GLY A 20 -8.38 5.86 -1.99
C GLY A 20 -9.25 4.82 -2.70
N LEU A 21 -10.57 4.91 -2.56
CA LEU A 21 -11.52 4.01 -3.21
C LEU A 21 -11.47 4.14 -4.75
N VAL A 22 -11.49 5.37 -5.27
CA VAL A 22 -11.42 5.62 -6.73
C VAL A 22 -10.12 5.10 -7.30
N ALA A 23 -8.98 5.32 -6.63
CA ALA A 23 -7.69 4.81 -7.06
C ALA A 23 -7.69 3.27 -7.14
N PHE A 24 -8.24 2.60 -6.13
CA PHE A 24 -8.40 1.15 -6.13
C PHE A 24 -9.28 0.67 -7.30
N LEU A 25 -10.46 1.28 -7.51
CA LEU A 25 -11.37 0.89 -8.59
C LEU A 25 -10.78 1.14 -9.98
N VAL A 26 -10.08 2.24 -10.19
CA VAL A 26 -9.36 2.52 -11.45
C VAL A 26 -8.26 1.48 -11.66
N GLY A 27 -7.54 1.08 -10.61
CA GLY A 27 -6.59 -0.03 -10.66
C GLY A 27 -7.24 -1.32 -11.17
N LEU A 28 -8.41 -1.70 -10.64
CA LEU A 28 -9.15 -2.89 -11.12
C LEU A 28 -9.57 -2.77 -12.59
N VAL A 29 -9.95 -1.58 -13.05
CA VAL A 29 -10.24 -1.34 -14.47
C VAL A 29 -8.99 -1.56 -15.32
N PHE A 30 -7.83 -1.05 -14.90
CA PHE A 30 -6.56 -1.27 -15.59
C PHE A 30 -6.18 -2.74 -15.63
N VAL A 31 -6.38 -3.49 -14.53
CA VAL A 31 -6.19 -4.95 -14.48
C VAL A 31 -7.07 -5.63 -15.53
N SER A 32 -8.37 -5.36 -15.53
CA SER A 32 -9.32 -5.98 -16.46
C SER A 32 -8.98 -5.69 -17.92
N LEU A 33 -8.66 -4.43 -18.22
CA LEU A 33 -8.24 -4.03 -19.56
C LEU A 33 -6.93 -4.68 -19.98
N SER A 34 -5.93 -4.71 -19.10
CA SER A 34 -4.62 -5.29 -19.40
C SER A 34 -4.72 -6.79 -19.66
N VAL A 35 -5.47 -7.52 -18.85
CA VAL A 35 -5.70 -8.95 -19.05
C VAL A 35 -6.41 -9.21 -20.39
N SER A 36 -7.42 -8.40 -20.72
CA SER A 36 -8.17 -8.53 -21.98
C SER A 36 -7.31 -8.21 -23.19
N LEU A 37 -6.57 -7.10 -23.17
CA LEU A 37 -5.77 -6.64 -24.33
C LEU A 37 -4.53 -7.51 -24.55
N VAL A 38 -3.79 -7.82 -23.48
CA VAL A 38 -2.60 -8.67 -23.59
C VAL A 38 -3.00 -10.10 -23.92
N GLY A 39 -4.04 -10.63 -23.25
CA GLY A 39 -4.56 -11.98 -23.50
C GLY A 39 -5.09 -12.20 -24.91
N ALA A 40 -5.49 -11.14 -25.63
CA ALA A 40 -5.87 -11.22 -27.04
C ALA A 40 -4.67 -11.47 -27.96
N VAL A 41 -3.45 -11.19 -27.51
CA VAL A 41 -2.21 -11.28 -28.30
C VAL A 41 -1.30 -12.41 -27.80
N VAL A 42 -1.19 -12.54 -26.49
CA VAL A 42 -0.29 -13.52 -25.84
C VAL A 42 -1.06 -14.23 -24.73
N PRO A 43 -0.99 -15.57 -24.63
CA PRO A 43 -1.58 -16.29 -23.51
C PRO A 43 -1.02 -15.79 -22.17
N VAL A 44 -1.90 -15.50 -21.22
CA VAL A 44 -1.56 -15.04 -19.85
C VAL A 44 -2.20 -16.00 -18.84
N PRO A 45 -1.68 -17.22 -18.71
CA PRO A 45 -2.29 -18.25 -17.86
C PRO A 45 -2.29 -17.83 -16.40
N GLU A 46 -3.32 -18.27 -15.66
CA GLU A 46 -3.40 -18.08 -14.21
C GLU A 46 -2.24 -18.77 -13.49
N GLY A 47 -1.88 -18.28 -12.33
CA GLY A 47 -0.81 -18.87 -11.52
C GLY A 47 0.60 -18.76 -12.15
N THR A 48 0.82 -17.85 -13.11
CA THR A 48 2.15 -17.66 -13.71
C THR A 48 2.82 -16.37 -13.26
N PRO A 49 4.16 -16.32 -13.16
CA PRO A 49 4.90 -15.10 -12.83
C PRO A 49 4.59 -13.94 -13.78
N GLY A 50 4.43 -14.22 -15.07
CA GLY A 50 4.08 -13.20 -16.07
C GLY A 50 2.72 -12.56 -15.82
N ARG A 51 1.72 -13.37 -15.43
CA ARG A 51 0.41 -12.84 -15.03
C ARG A 51 0.50 -12.05 -13.74
N ALA A 52 1.21 -12.54 -12.73
CA ALA A 52 1.40 -11.80 -11.47
C ALA A 52 2.02 -10.41 -11.72
N ALA A 53 3.08 -10.34 -12.52
CA ALA A 53 3.70 -9.08 -12.92
C ALA A 53 2.71 -8.16 -13.67
N LEU A 54 1.96 -8.68 -14.64
CA LEU A 54 0.98 -7.93 -15.41
C LEU A 54 -0.09 -7.32 -14.51
N LEU A 55 -0.67 -8.12 -13.60
CA LEU A 55 -1.71 -7.67 -12.66
C LEU A 55 -1.18 -6.55 -11.76
N MET A 56 0.02 -6.73 -11.21
CA MET A 56 0.66 -5.76 -10.34
C MET A 56 0.96 -4.44 -11.05
N VAL A 57 1.57 -4.49 -12.24
CA VAL A 57 1.87 -3.30 -13.05
C VAL A 57 0.58 -2.59 -13.46
N ALA A 58 -0.45 -3.32 -13.85
CA ALA A 58 -1.73 -2.75 -14.23
C ALA A 58 -2.43 -2.09 -13.05
N GLN A 59 -2.52 -2.78 -11.89
CA GLN A 59 -3.15 -2.25 -10.68
C GLN A 59 -2.48 -0.94 -10.26
N TYR A 60 -1.16 -0.95 -10.11
CA TYR A 60 -0.43 0.24 -9.66
C TYR A 60 -0.31 1.33 -10.74
N GLY A 61 -0.37 0.97 -12.02
CA GLY A 61 -0.53 1.93 -13.11
C GLY A 61 -1.83 2.72 -13.01
N GLY A 62 -2.93 2.05 -12.70
CA GLY A 62 -4.22 2.69 -12.43
C GLY A 62 -4.22 3.56 -11.19
N VAL A 63 -3.66 3.06 -10.07
CA VAL A 63 -3.52 3.84 -8.83
C VAL A 63 -2.67 5.10 -9.07
N LEU A 64 -1.53 4.95 -9.74
CA LEU A 64 -0.64 6.06 -10.07
C LEU A 64 -1.34 7.11 -10.95
N SER A 65 -2.14 6.68 -11.93
CA SER A 65 -2.86 7.60 -12.81
C SER A 65 -3.83 8.51 -12.03
N VAL A 66 -4.51 7.96 -11.00
CA VAL A 66 -5.40 8.74 -10.13
C VAL A 66 -4.60 9.70 -9.24
N ALA A 67 -3.48 9.24 -8.66
CA ALA A 67 -2.63 10.10 -7.85
C ALA A 67 -2.10 11.28 -8.68
N LEU A 68 -1.55 11.02 -9.88
CA LEU A 68 -1.03 12.05 -10.77
C LEU A 68 -2.12 13.02 -11.26
N LEU A 69 -3.30 12.50 -11.61
CA LEU A 69 -4.43 13.35 -11.98
C LEU A 69 -4.87 14.24 -10.81
N TYR A 70 -4.87 13.71 -9.58
CA TYR A 70 -5.18 14.50 -8.41
C TYR A 70 -4.18 15.65 -8.19
N LEU A 71 -2.89 15.39 -8.39
CA LEU A 71 -1.85 16.42 -8.30
C LEU A 71 -2.05 17.51 -9.35
N ASP A 72 -2.28 17.11 -10.60
CA ASP A 72 -2.50 18.03 -11.73
C ASP A 72 -3.72 18.93 -11.50
N VAL A 73 -4.87 18.34 -11.15
CA VAL A 73 -6.12 19.08 -10.91
C VAL A 73 -6.05 20.04 -9.71
N ASN A 74 -5.19 19.76 -8.74
CA ASN A 74 -5.02 20.61 -7.55
C ASN A 74 -3.78 21.50 -7.60
N ASP A 75 -3.08 21.55 -8.74
CA ASP A 75 -1.81 22.29 -8.92
C ASP A 75 -0.74 21.91 -7.88
N TRP A 76 -0.70 20.63 -7.47
CA TRP A 76 0.30 20.16 -6.53
C TRP A 76 1.56 19.67 -7.26
N SER A 77 2.70 20.05 -6.74
CA SER A 77 4.04 19.71 -7.23
C SER A 77 4.72 18.66 -6.34
N PRO A 78 5.82 18.03 -6.77
CA PRO A 78 6.60 17.13 -5.92
C PRO A 78 7.05 17.75 -4.59
N SER A 79 7.27 19.06 -4.55
CA SER A 79 7.63 19.76 -3.31
C SER A 79 6.48 19.82 -2.29
N ASP A 80 5.21 19.87 -2.76
CA ASP A 80 4.04 19.82 -1.87
C ASP A 80 3.89 18.44 -1.21
N LEU A 81 4.42 17.40 -1.87
CA LEU A 81 4.50 16.04 -1.38
C LEU A 81 5.77 15.77 -0.57
N ARG A 82 6.62 16.77 -0.38
CA ARG A 82 7.94 16.59 0.24
C ARG A 82 8.71 15.41 -0.37
N LEU A 83 8.70 15.30 -1.69
CA LEU A 83 9.46 14.29 -2.42
C LEU A 83 10.82 14.90 -2.81
N GLU A 84 11.84 14.49 -2.08
CA GLU A 84 13.20 14.98 -2.23
C GLU A 84 14.19 13.83 -2.41
N TRP A 85 15.35 14.11 -3.00
CA TRP A 85 16.44 13.13 -3.04
C TRP A 85 16.91 12.84 -1.61
N PRO A 86 17.06 11.54 -1.24
CA PRO A 86 17.39 11.19 0.12
C PRO A 86 18.82 11.59 0.49
N ASP A 87 18.97 12.15 1.67
CA ASP A 87 20.26 12.36 2.30
C ASP A 87 20.68 11.14 3.17
N ARG A 88 21.81 11.25 3.87
CA ARG A 88 22.31 10.15 4.73
C ARG A 88 21.38 9.87 5.92
N ARG A 89 20.68 10.89 6.40
CA ARG A 89 19.72 10.77 7.50
C ARG A 89 18.47 10.04 7.02
N ASP A 90 18.00 10.35 5.82
CA ASP A 90 16.86 9.68 5.19
C ASP A 90 17.14 8.20 4.98
N LEU A 91 18.35 7.85 4.51
CA LEU A 91 18.76 6.44 4.39
C LEU A 91 18.78 5.72 5.74
N GLY A 92 19.23 6.40 6.80
CA GLY A 92 19.17 5.86 8.17
C GLY A 92 17.72 5.64 8.63
N TRP A 93 16.81 6.59 8.38
CA TRP A 93 15.40 6.46 8.70
C TRP A 93 14.68 5.41 7.85
N THR A 94 15.10 5.21 6.60
CA THR A 94 14.58 4.12 5.76
C THR A 94 14.89 2.76 6.39
N VAL A 95 16.15 2.52 6.79
CA VAL A 95 16.54 1.29 7.47
C VAL A 95 15.79 1.13 8.80
N ALA A 96 15.73 2.19 9.62
CA ALA A 96 14.98 2.17 10.86
C ALA A 96 13.49 1.88 10.62
N GLY A 97 12.90 2.47 9.59
CA GLY A 97 11.51 2.23 9.18
C GLY A 97 11.24 0.77 8.85
N VAL A 98 12.11 0.13 8.07
CA VAL A 98 12.01 -1.32 7.77
C VAL A 98 12.06 -2.15 9.05
N VAL A 99 13.02 -1.87 9.95
CA VAL A 99 13.13 -2.58 11.23
C VAL A 99 11.88 -2.40 12.09
N VAL A 100 11.36 -1.17 12.17
CA VAL A 100 10.14 -0.86 12.95
C VAL A 100 8.93 -1.56 12.35
N LEU A 101 8.79 -1.62 11.01
CA LEU A 101 7.68 -2.34 10.37
C LEU A 101 7.71 -3.83 10.73
N PHE A 102 8.85 -4.50 10.64
CA PHE A 102 8.98 -5.91 11.05
C PHE A 102 8.78 -6.12 12.55
N ALA A 103 9.31 -5.25 13.39
CA ALA A 103 9.07 -5.31 14.83
C ALA A 103 7.57 -5.12 15.16
N THR A 104 6.89 -4.22 14.46
CA THR A 104 5.45 -3.98 14.62
C THR A 104 4.64 -5.20 14.16
N LEU A 105 4.99 -5.79 13.02
CA LEU A 105 4.35 -7.03 12.55
C LEU A 105 4.51 -8.15 13.58
N ALA A 106 5.73 -8.40 14.04
CA ALA A 106 6.00 -9.44 15.03
C ALA A 106 5.23 -9.20 16.34
N ALA A 107 5.20 -7.97 16.84
CA ALA A 107 4.44 -7.62 18.03
C ALA A 107 2.93 -7.82 17.83
N ALA A 108 2.39 -7.40 16.68
CA ALA A 108 0.98 -7.56 16.35
C ALA A 108 0.58 -9.04 16.22
N THR A 109 1.42 -9.85 15.58
CA THR A 109 1.22 -11.32 15.49
C THR A 109 1.23 -11.97 16.86
N LEU A 110 2.21 -11.66 17.71
CA LEU A 110 2.28 -12.19 19.09
C LEU A 110 1.03 -11.82 19.91
N VAL A 111 0.55 -10.58 19.78
CA VAL A 111 -0.68 -10.14 20.47
C VAL A 111 -1.90 -10.90 19.94
N ALA A 112 -2.02 -11.06 18.61
CA ALA A 112 -3.10 -11.81 18.01
C ALA A 112 -3.11 -13.28 18.49
N GLU A 113 -1.96 -13.94 18.51
CA GLU A 113 -1.79 -15.31 19.02
C GLU A 113 -2.21 -15.45 20.49
N GLN A 114 -1.76 -14.53 21.36
CA GLN A 114 -2.13 -14.55 22.78
C GLN A 114 -3.62 -14.33 23.01
N LEU A 115 -4.28 -13.60 22.13
CA LEU A 115 -5.72 -13.38 22.18
C LEU A 115 -6.53 -14.47 21.46
N GLY A 116 -5.87 -15.46 20.87
CA GLY A 116 -6.52 -16.50 20.08
C GLY A 116 -7.17 -15.99 18.78
N LEU A 117 -6.66 -14.86 18.24
CA LEU A 117 -7.15 -14.25 17.02
C LEU A 117 -6.35 -14.79 15.82
N ALA A 118 -7.07 -15.26 14.79
CA ALA A 118 -6.46 -15.61 13.52
C ALA A 118 -6.22 -14.35 12.67
N VAL A 119 -5.25 -14.41 11.77
CA VAL A 119 -5.04 -13.46 10.67
C VAL A 119 -5.39 -14.15 9.36
N THR A 120 -5.95 -13.41 8.41
CA THR A 120 -6.23 -13.91 7.07
C THR A 120 -5.00 -13.73 6.20
N GLU A 121 -4.67 -14.72 5.41
CA GLU A 121 -3.59 -14.61 4.43
C GLU A 121 -3.99 -13.73 3.24
N HIS A 122 -3.01 -13.14 2.60
CA HIS A 122 -3.22 -12.37 1.38
C HIS A 122 -3.51 -13.33 0.21
N SER A 123 -4.44 -12.99 -0.67
CA SER A 123 -4.80 -13.81 -1.85
C SER A 123 -3.61 -14.21 -2.75
N VAL A 124 -2.53 -13.42 -2.72
CA VAL A 124 -1.27 -13.77 -3.41
C VAL A 124 -0.57 -14.95 -2.74
N SER A 125 -0.61 -15.06 -1.41
CA SER A 125 -0.02 -16.20 -0.69
C SER A 125 -0.73 -17.50 -1.06
N GLU A 126 -2.07 -17.49 -1.13
CA GLU A 126 -2.85 -18.65 -1.61
C GLU A 126 -2.44 -19.07 -3.04
N SER A 127 -2.25 -18.10 -3.95
CA SER A 127 -1.78 -18.37 -5.32
C SER A 127 -0.35 -18.89 -5.36
N ALA A 128 0.49 -18.52 -4.40
CA ALA A 128 1.88 -18.94 -4.30
C ALA A 128 2.04 -20.37 -3.75
N GLU A 129 1.06 -20.91 -3.03
CA GLU A 129 1.07 -22.30 -2.61
C GLU A 129 1.10 -23.27 -3.81
N ASP A 130 0.33 -22.94 -4.87
CA ASP A 130 0.31 -23.72 -6.11
C ASP A 130 1.56 -23.50 -6.97
N ASN A 131 2.07 -22.28 -7.01
CA ASN A 131 3.27 -21.91 -7.78
C ASN A 131 4.05 -20.77 -7.10
N PRO A 132 5.06 -21.07 -6.25
CA PRO A 132 5.85 -20.05 -5.57
C PRO A 132 6.53 -19.04 -6.50
N ALA A 133 6.81 -19.41 -7.75
CA ALA A 133 7.45 -18.52 -8.70
C ALA A 133 6.66 -17.25 -9.03
N VAL A 134 5.34 -17.21 -8.72
CA VAL A 134 4.52 -15.99 -8.87
C VAL A 134 5.03 -14.83 -7.99
N LEU A 135 5.74 -15.15 -6.89
CA LEU A 135 6.31 -14.16 -5.99
C LEU A 135 7.57 -13.48 -6.57
N LEU A 136 8.30 -14.14 -7.48
CA LEU A 136 9.57 -13.62 -8.00
C LEU A 136 9.47 -12.23 -8.63
N PRO A 137 8.52 -11.92 -9.52
CA PRO A 137 8.39 -10.56 -10.04
C PRO A 137 7.88 -9.56 -8.99
N MET A 138 7.17 -10.01 -7.97
CA MET A 138 6.62 -9.13 -6.93
C MET A 138 7.72 -8.56 -6.03
N ILE A 139 8.83 -9.27 -5.84
CA ILE A 139 9.96 -8.83 -5.04
C ILE A 139 10.52 -7.49 -5.56
N PRO A 140 11.04 -7.38 -6.79
CA PRO A 140 11.53 -6.09 -7.30
C PRO A 140 10.40 -5.06 -7.51
N LEU A 141 9.22 -5.49 -7.94
CA LEU A 141 8.10 -4.58 -8.16
C LEU A 141 7.58 -3.96 -6.85
N SER A 142 7.76 -4.61 -5.71
CA SER A 142 7.45 -4.01 -4.42
C SER A 142 8.24 -2.74 -4.14
N VAL A 143 9.53 -2.76 -4.43
CA VAL A 143 10.43 -1.62 -4.21
C VAL A 143 10.25 -0.55 -5.29
N LEU A 144 10.07 -0.98 -6.56
CA LEU A 144 10.05 -0.07 -7.70
C LEU A 144 8.66 0.53 -7.98
N LEU A 145 7.60 -0.14 -7.53
CA LEU A 145 6.23 0.22 -7.90
C LEU A 145 5.29 0.29 -6.69
N THR A 146 5.09 -0.80 -5.93
CA THR A 146 4.10 -0.84 -4.85
C THR A 146 4.38 0.23 -3.80
N GLY A 147 5.55 0.18 -3.16
CA GLY A 147 5.92 1.16 -2.12
C GLY A 147 5.80 2.60 -2.63
N PRO A 148 6.47 2.99 -3.72
CA PRO A 148 6.38 4.34 -4.26
C PRO A 148 4.97 4.80 -4.60
N VAL A 149 4.16 3.97 -5.25
CA VAL A 149 2.82 4.36 -5.71
C VAL A 149 1.83 4.44 -4.55
N GLU A 150 1.87 3.48 -3.61
CA GLU A 150 0.99 3.52 -2.46
C GLU A 150 1.35 4.68 -1.51
N GLU A 151 2.63 4.91 -1.26
CA GLU A 151 3.01 6.02 -0.40
C GLU A 151 2.74 7.38 -1.06
N LEU A 152 2.89 7.49 -2.38
CA LEU A 152 2.45 8.67 -3.12
C LEU A 152 0.95 8.95 -2.90
N LEU A 153 0.11 7.91 -3.01
CA LEU A 153 -1.32 8.06 -2.82
C LEU A 153 -1.68 8.34 -1.35
N TYR A 154 -1.23 7.48 -0.42
CA TYR A 154 -1.72 7.54 0.96
C TYR A 154 -1.01 8.61 1.80
N ARG A 155 0.29 8.83 1.66
CA ARG A 155 1.03 9.85 2.42
C ARG A 155 1.14 11.14 1.64
N GLY A 156 1.50 11.06 0.37
CA GLY A 156 1.58 12.21 -0.51
C GLY A 156 0.23 12.91 -0.68
N VAL A 157 -0.80 12.21 -1.13
CA VAL A 157 -2.10 12.80 -1.45
C VAL A 157 -3.05 12.77 -0.24
N VAL A 158 -3.45 11.59 0.25
CA VAL A 158 -4.51 11.44 1.25
C VAL A 158 -4.13 12.08 2.59
N GLN A 159 -2.98 11.73 3.16
CA GLN A 159 -2.54 12.27 4.44
C GLN A 159 -2.28 13.79 4.37
N THR A 160 -1.63 14.28 3.31
CA THR A 160 -1.39 15.71 3.10
C THR A 160 -2.71 16.48 2.95
N ARG A 161 -3.70 15.91 2.25
CA ARG A 161 -5.04 16.49 2.16
C ARG A 161 -5.72 16.57 3.53
N LEU A 162 -5.66 15.51 4.32
CA LEU A 162 -6.22 15.47 5.67
C LEU A 162 -5.61 16.52 6.60
N LYS A 163 -4.31 16.81 6.44
CA LYS A 163 -3.62 17.85 7.22
C LYS A 163 -4.10 19.27 6.95
N GLN A 164 -4.90 19.49 5.93
CA GLN A 164 -5.55 20.80 5.72
C GLN A 164 -6.68 21.06 6.72
N ALA A 165 -7.26 19.99 7.31
CA ALA A 165 -8.37 20.10 8.27
C ALA A 165 -8.04 19.51 9.66
N PHE A 166 -6.95 18.74 9.77
CA PHE A 166 -6.57 18.04 11.00
C PHE A 166 -5.10 18.27 11.35
N SER A 167 -4.76 18.13 12.62
CA SER A 167 -3.37 18.00 13.05
C SER A 167 -2.77 16.65 12.58
N ALA A 168 -1.45 16.50 12.68
CA ALA A 168 -0.73 15.34 12.15
C ALA A 168 -1.28 13.98 12.65
N ALA A 169 -1.50 13.83 13.97
CA ALA A 169 -1.90 12.54 14.52
C ALA A 169 -3.27 12.03 13.98
N PRO A 170 -4.37 12.80 14.00
CA PRO A 170 -5.61 12.33 13.39
C PRO A 170 -5.51 12.20 11.86
N ALA A 171 -4.72 13.01 11.16
CA ALA A 171 -4.50 12.85 9.72
C ALA A 171 -3.83 11.50 9.41
N VAL A 172 -2.78 11.12 10.15
CA VAL A 172 -2.12 9.81 10.06
C VAL A 172 -3.10 8.68 10.34
N ALA A 173 -3.88 8.77 11.43
CA ALA A 173 -4.83 7.73 11.80
C ALA A 173 -5.91 7.53 10.72
N ILE A 174 -6.48 8.61 10.17
CA ILE A 174 -7.50 8.52 9.12
C ILE A 174 -6.89 7.97 7.82
N ALA A 175 -5.69 8.42 7.43
CA ALA A 175 -5.00 7.88 6.25
C ALA A 175 -4.68 6.39 6.40
N ALA A 176 -4.24 5.95 7.58
CA ALA A 176 -4.00 4.54 7.89
C ALA A 176 -5.30 3.71 7.87
N ALA A 177 -6.42 4.27 8.33
CA ALA A 177 -7.72 3.61 8.24
C ALA A 177 -8.18 3.45 6.78
N VAL A 178 -8.03 4.50 5.94
CA VAL A 178 -8.32 4.41 4.51
C VAL A 178 -7.44 3.35 3.85
N PHE A 179 -6.14 3.37 4.14
CA PHE A 179 -5.19 2.36 3.65
C PHE A 179 -5.62 0.94 4.03
N SER A 180 -5.95 0.70 5.28
CA SER A 180 -6.40 -0.61 5.76
C SER A 180 -7.69 -1.07 5.06
N VAL A 181 -8.71 -0.21 4.97
CA VAL A 181 -10.02 -0.57 4.41
C VAL A 181 -9.95 -0.90 2.91
N VAL A 182 -9.12 -0.21 2.14
CA VAL A 182 -9.00 -0.52 0.70
C VAL A 182 -8.32 -1.86 0.44
N HIS A 183 -7.68 -2.47 1.43
CA HIS A 183 -7.10 -3.81 1.34
C HIS A 183 -8.10 -4.94 1.60
N VAL A 184 -9.34 -4.63 2.02
CA VAL A 184 -10.39 -5.66 2.22
C VAL A 184 -10.47 -6.64 1.05
N PRO A 185 -10.52 -6.23 -0.24
CA PRO A 185 -10.63 -7.20 -1.33
C PRO A 185 -9.44 -8.15 -1.46
N ALA A 186 -8.24 -7.72 -1.05
CA ALA A 186 -7.03 -8.55 -1.10
C ALA A 186 -7.01 -9.66 -0.03
N TYR A 187 -7.76 -9.47 1.05
CA TYR A 187 -7.81 -10.39 2.19
C TYR A 187 -9.18 -11.06 2.37
N ALA A 188 -10.22 -10.61 1.69
CA ALA A 188 -11.56 -11.22 1.73
C ALA A 188 -11.83 -12.15 0.54
N ALA A 189 -10.83 -12.58 -0.20
CA ALA A 189 -10.98 -13.44 -1.40
C ALA A 189 -11.68 -14.76 -1.10
N GLY A 190 -11.56 -15.30 0.14
CA GLY A 190 -12.33 -16.47 0.62
C GLY A 190 -13.79 -16.18 0.99
N GLY A 191 -14.27 -14.95 0.83
CA GLY A 191 -15.69 -14.57 0.98
C GLY A 191 -16.19 -14.37 2.41
N SER A 192 -15.34 -14.49 3.44
CA SER A 192 -15.74 -14.28 4.83
C SER A 192 -15.33 -12.90 5.35
N LEU A 193 -16.33 -12.12 5.81
CA LEU A 193 -16.11 -10.93 6.63
C LEU A 193 -16.14 -11.35 8.10
N ASP A 194 -15.08 -12.01 8.54
CA ASP A 194 -14.99 -12.60 9.88
C ASP A 194 -13.96 -11.87 10.78
N ALA A 195 -13.75 -12.42 11.98
CA ALA A 195 -12.84 -11.82 12.95
C ALA A 195 -11.37 -11.85 12.47
N SER A 196 -10.99 -12.81 11.62
CA SER A 196 -9.62 -12.89 11.09
C SER A 196 -9.30 -11.74 10.14
N LEU A 197 -10.24 -11.38 9.26
CA LEU A 197 -10.14 -10.20 8.42
C LEU A 197 -10.01 -8.91 9.25
N LEU A 198 -10.83 -8.77 10.30
CA LEU A 198 -10.74 -7.60 11.18
C LEU A 198 -9.38 -7.51 11.89
N THR A 199 -8.82 -8.64 12.30
CA THR A 199 -7.47 -8.70 12.88
C THR A 199 -6.42 -8.25 11.87
N THR A 200 -6.48 -8.78 10.64
CA THR A 200 -5.58 -8.39 9.55
C THR A 200 -5.68 -6.89 9.23
N LEU A 201 -6.91 -6.36 9.14
CA LEU A 201 -7.10 -4.92 8.92
C LEU A 201 -6.56 -4.07 10.07
N ALA A 202 -6.66 -4.54 11.32
CA ALA A 202 -6.06 -3.86 12.46
C ALA A 202 -4.52 -3.84 12.37
N VAL A 203 -3.89 -4.95 11.94
CA VAL A 203 -2.45 -5.00 11.67
C VAL A 203 -2.06 -4.02 10.57
N LEU A 204 -2.79 -4.01 9.44
CA LEU A 204 -2.54 -3.07 8.34
C LEU A 204 -2.73 -1.62 8.76
N PHE A 205 -3.72 -1.33 9.61
CA PHE A 205 -3.91 0.00 10.20
C PHE A 205 -2.69 0.45 11.01
N VAL A 206 -2.13 -0.43 11.84
CA VAL A 206 -0.95 -0.10 12.66
C VAL A 206 0.29 0.08 11.78
N LEU A 207 0.54 -0.82 10.82
CA LEU A 207 1.65 -0.70 9.86
C LEU A 207 1.51 0.59 9.01
N GLY A 208 0.30 0.87 8.53
CA GLY A 208 -0.01 2.12 7.84
C GLY A 208 0.24 3.35 8.71
N GLY A 209 -0.10 3.27 10.00
CA GLY A 209 0.21 4.31 10.99
C GLY A 209 1.72 4.55 11.14
N VAL A 210 2.53 3.47 11.21
CA VAL A 210 4.00 3.57 11.26
C VAL A 210 4.55 4.33 10.06
N LEU A 211 4.11 3.98 8.84
CA LEU A 211 4.54 4.67 7.62
C LEU A 211 4.11 6.15 7.60
N GLY A 212 2.88 6.44 8.07
CA GLY A 212 2.41 7.81 8.20
C GLY A 212 3.20 8.65 9.18
N VAL A 213 3.57 8.07 10.33
CA VAL A 213 4.45 8.72 11.34
C VAL A 213 5.86 8.91 10.78
N LEU A 214 6.38 7.92 10.06
CA LEU A 214 7.70 7.99 9.42
C LEU A 214 7.76 9.15 8.41
N TYR A 215 6.70 9.32 7.59
CA TYR A 215 6.56 10.45 6.68
C TYR A 215 6.53 11.81 7.41
N GLU A 216 5.74 11.92 8.49
CA GLU A 216 5.68 13.16 9.28
C GLU A 216 7.03 13.49 9.92
N HIS A 217 7.72 12.48 10.43
CA HIS A 217 8.98 12.66 11.16
C HIS A 217 10.14 13.03 10.24
N THR A 218 10.23 12.40 9.06
CA THR A 218 11.33 12.63 8.12
C THR A 218 11.08 13.84 7.21
N GLY A 219 9.81 14.11 6.91
CA GLY A 219 9.45 15.14 5.95
C GLY A 219 9.89 14.83 4.52
N ASN A 220 10.18 13.56 4.20
CA ASN A 220 10.54 13.12 2.87
C ASN A 220 9.77 11.85 2.49
N LEU A 221 8.96 11.93 1.42
CA LEU A 221 8.14 10.81 0.93
C LEU A 221 8.98 9.61 0.47
N PHE A 222 10.22 9.83 0.06
CA PHE A 222 11.15 8.76 -0.31
C PHE A 222 11.30 7.73 0.80
N VAL A 223 11.37 8.18 2.06
CA VAL A 223 11.66 7.31 3.21
C VAL A 223 10.59 6.25 3.43
N PRO A 224 9.30 6.59 3.62
CA PRO A 224 8.27 5.57 3.75
C PRO A 224 8.08 4.76 2.46
N ALA A 225 8.26 5.35 1.27
CA ALA A 225 8.12 4.65 0.00
C ALA A 225 9.10 3.49 -0.13
N VAL A 226 10.37 3.73 0.16
CA VAL A 226 11.40 2.67 0.10
C VAL A 226 11.27 1.71 1.27
N ALA A 227 10.99 2.20 2.49
CA ALA A 227 10.80 1.32 3.65
C ALA A 227 9.64 0.33 3.43
N HIS A 228 8.52 0.79 2.91
CA HIS A 228 7.36 -0.04 2.55
C HIS A 228 7.69 -1.05 1.46
N GLY A 229 8.30 -0.59 0.36
CA GLY A 229 8.69 -1.47 -0.75
C GLY A 229 9.67 -2.56 -0.31
N VAL A 230 10.67 -2.22 0.52
CA VAL A 230 11.63 -3.19 1.05
C VAL A 230 10.95 -4.16 2.02
N TYR A 231 10.05 -3.67 2.89
CA TYR A 231 9.26 -4.52 3.78
C TYR A 231 8.49 -5.58 2.97
N ASN A 232 7.76 -5.18 1.92
CA ASN A 232 7.03 -6.12 1.07
C ASN A 232 7.97 -7.07 0.30
N ALA A 233 9.08 -6.56 -0.23
CA ALA A 233 10.06 -7.39 -0.94
C ALA A 233 10.67 -8.47 -0.04
N VAL A 234 11.00 -8.16 1.21
CA VAL A 234 11.48 -9.13 2.19
C VAL A 234 10.39 -10.13 2.53
N THR A 235 9.15 -9.69 2.76
CA THR A 235 8.01 -10.58 3.03
C THR A 235 7.80 -11.58 1.88
N PHE A 236 7.75 -11.13 0.62
CA PHE A 236 7.62 -12.05 -0.51
C PHE A 236 8.84 -12.96 -0.67
N THR A 237 10.03 -12.50 -0.34
CA THR A 237 11.23 -13.33 -0.38
C THR A 237 11.17 -14.43 0.68
N THR A 238 10.79 -14.12 1.91
CA THR A 238 10.65 -15.13 2.98
C THR A 238 9.59 -16.15 2.63
N THR A 239 8.41 -15.72 2.19
CA THR A 239 7.34 -16.64 1.74
C THR A 239 7.82 -17.54 0.59
N TYR A 240 8.54 -16.99 -0.40
CA TYR A 240 9.10 -17.80 -1.48
C TYR A 240 10.07 -18.88 -0.97
N LEU A 241 10.97 -18.51 -0.06
CA LEU A 241 11.94 -19.45 0.52
C LEU A 241 11.26 -20.52 1.38
N GLU A 242 10.27 -20.17 2.18
CA GLU A 242 9.48 -21.13 2.98
C GLU A 242 8.78 -22.15 2.07
N LEU A 243 8.10 -21.69 1.01
CA LEU A 243 7.38 -22.58 0.09
C LEU A 243 8.32 -23.47 -0.77
N THR A 244 9.56 -23.04 -0.98
CA THR A 244 10.54 -23.82 -1.77
C THR A 244 11.53 -24.61 -0.93
N GLY A 245 11.39 -24.61 0.40
CA GLY A 245 12.27 -25.36 1.31
C GLY A 245 13.67 -24.73 1.45
N GLY A 246 13.80 -23.40 1.23
CA GLY A 246 15.02 -22.63 1.41
C GLY A 246 15.24 -22.07 2.83
N LEU A 247 14.28 -22.23 3.73
CA LEU A 247 14.34 -21.90 5.16
C LEU A 247 13.98 -23.10 6.00
#